data_6237f9fb1f1b49a51ba0ebfd15c1b50c
#
_entry.id   6237f9fb1f1b49a51ba0ebfd15c1b50c
#
_cell.length_a   1.000
_cell.length_b   1.000
_cell.length_c   1.000
_cell.angle_alpha   90.00
_cell.angle_beta   90.00
_cell.angle_gamma   90.00
#
_symmetry.space_group_name_H-M   'P 1'
#
loop_
_entity.id
_entity.type
_entity.pdbx_description
1 polymer ?
#
loop_
_entity_poly.entity_id
_entity_poly.type
_entity_poly.pdbx_seq_one_letter_code
_entity_poly.pdbx_strand_id
1 'polypeptide(L)'
;MEENHRREILMRDNLVIVPVGSSIGRFIDKYDVKLEDHWRQTANERNYDIIAVQYGNYEPEKNTYDQLYKIEGFKWPILKKLNQMIDLTEWEYIGIYDDDVILDYKTMNRSFEFAKDKNLKAFQISLAIGSESQWPVTRNIKNTNYTHTNFIEIMCPVFNRTNLEKIMKLINSYDVYTGWGVDYVLSEYLDIEPAVLHFIQMYHPSRPETGSEYDKYKAFVEMDDLLFNVYPKIMKEMYREVKVNYTNFKDEVKQIIFETN
;
A
#
# COMPACT_ATOMS: atom_id res chain seq x y z
N MET A 1 -36.09 16.78 -11.06
CA MET A 1 -35.43 15.99 -12.14
C MET A 1 -34.02 16.51 -12.23
N GLU A 2 -33.12 15.94 -11.44
CA GLU A 2 -31.70 16.25 -11.53
C GLU A 2 -31.12 15.37 -12.64
N GLU A 3 -30.77 15.99 -13.74
CA GLU A 3 -30.08 15.35 -14.85
C GLU A 3 -28.73 14.86 -14.35
N ASN A 4 -28.59 13.54 -14.25
CA ASN A 4 -27.33 12.83 -14.15
C ASN A 4 -26.48 13.16 -15.39
N HIS A 5 -25.70 14.22 -15.33
CA HIS A 5 -24.55 14.40 -16.20
C HIS A 5 -23.46 13.40 -15.76
N ARG A 6 -23.66 12.10 -16.08
CA ARG A 6 -22.53 11.22 -16.26
C ARG A 6 -21.73 11.80 -17.43
N ARG A 7 -20.68 12.55 -17.12
CA ARG A 7 -19.60 12.72 -18.09
C ARG A 7 -19.22 11.32 -18.54
N GLU A 8 -19.25 11.07 -19.85
CA GLU A 8 -18.49 9.97 -20.45
C GLU A 8 -17.01 10.27 -20.18
N ILE A 9 -16.56 9.90 -18.99
CA ILE A 9 -15.15 9.89 -18.67
C ILE A 9 -14.64 8.69 -19.46
N LEU A 10 -13.76 8.96 -20.43
CA LEU A 10 -12.97 7.92 -21.04
C LEU A 10 -12.24 7.20 -19.90
N MET A 11 -12.74 6.03 -19.53
CA MET A 11 -12.13 5.22 -18.47
C MET A 11 -10.75 4.79 -18.95
N ARG A 12 -9.75 5.05 -18.12
CA ARG A 12 -8.39 4.55 -18.34
C ARG A 12 -8.30 3.10 -17.88
N ASP A 13 -7.31 2.37 -18.42
CA ASP A 13 -7.14 0.93 -18.10
C ASP A 13 -6.79 0.66 -16.62
N ASN A 14 -6.25 1.67 -15.92
CA ASN A 14 -5.75 1.52 -14.56
C ASN A 14 -6.44 2.49 -13.60
N LEU A 15 -6.43 2.14 -12.31
CA LEU A 15 -7.03 2.92 -11.24
C LEU A 15 -6.04 3.11 -10.09
N VAL A 16 -6.06 4.28 -9.46
CA VAL A 16 -5.48 4.48 -8.14
C VAL A 16 -6.56 4.94 -7.16
N ILE A 17 -6.75 4.19 -6.09
CA ILE A 17 -7.63 4.54 -4.98
C ILE A 17 -6.75 5.15 -3.89
N VAL A 18 -7.13 6.33 -3.41
CA VAL A 18 -6.41 7.06 -2.37
C VAL A 18 -7.34 7.57 -1.29
N PRO A 19 -7.29 7.04 -0.06
CA PRO A 19 -7.87 7.70 1.10
C PRO A 19 -7.15 9.03 1.34
N VAL A 20 -7.89 10.13 1.41
CA VAL A 20 -7.32 11.49 1.43
C VAL A 20 -7.66 12.19 2.73
N GLY A 21 -6.64 12.52 3.51
CA GLY A 21 -6.73 13.31 4.74
C GLY A 21 -5.82 14.55 4.73
N SER A 22 -5.00 14.75 3.67
CA SER A 22 -4.06 15.85 3.58
C SER A 22 -3.86 16.37 2.15
N SER A 23 -3.36 17.63 2.04
CA SER A 23 -2.99 18.25 0.77
C SER A 23 -1.83 17.56 0.10
N ILE A 24 -1.85 17.47 -1.25
CA ILE A 24 -0.73 16.97 -2.05
C ILE A 24 0.55 17.78 -1.88
N GLY A 25 0.43 19.06 -1.48
CA GLY A 25 1.57 19.93 -1.23
C GLY A 25 2.25 19.73 0.11
N ARG A 26 1.66 18.96 1.04
CA ARG A 26 2.15 18.87 2.44
C ARG A 26 3.60 18.45 2.59
N PHE A 27 4.09 17.56 1.70
CA PHE A 27 5.45 17.01 1.76
C PHE A 27 6.21 17.15 0.45
N ILE A 28 5.72 17.97 -0.48
CA ILE A 28 6.26 18.05 -1.84
C ILE A 28 7.72 18.52 -1.88
N ASP A 29 8.13 19.32 -0.89
CA ASP A 29 9.49 19.82 -0.72
C ASP A 29 10.49 18.75 -0.25
N LYS A 30 10.01 17.58 0.15
CA LYS A 30 10.84 16.46 0.64
C LYS A 30 11.42 15.61 -0.47
N TYR A 31 10.91 15.74 -1.69
CA TYR A 31 11.37 14.97 -2.84
C TYR A 31 11.33 15.85 -4.11
N ASP A 32 12.21 15.59 -5.07
CA ASP A 32 12.34 16.39 -6.29
C ASP A 32 11.20 16.08 -7.28
N VAL A 33 9.97 16.45 -6.89
CA VAL A 33 8.76 16.38 -7.72
C VAL A 33 8.06 17.71 -7.66
N LYS A 34 7.77 18.29 -8.81
CA LYS A 34 6.98 19.52 -8.90
C LYS A 34 5.52 19.22 -8.59
N LEU A 35 4.84 20.20 -7.96
CA LEU A 35 3.43 20.05 -7.59
C LEU A 35 2.54 19.75 -8.81
N GLU A 36 2.79 20.39 -9.95
CA GLU A 36 2.08 20.18 -11.19
C GLU A 36 2.29 18.79 -11.81
N ASP A 37 3.41 18.14 -11.51
CA ASP A 37 3.76 16.79 -11.98
C ASP A 37 3.36 15.70 -10.99
N HIS A 38 2.87 16.06 -9.79
CA HIS A 38 2.50 15.08 -8.77
C HIS A 38 1.44 14.08 -9.28
N TRP A 39 1.59 12.80 -8.94
CA TRP A 39 0.73 11.72 -9.45
C TRP A 39 -0.78 11.92 -9.20
N ARG A 40 -1.17 12.68 -8.19
CA ARG A 40 -2.57 13.03 -7.92
C ARG A 40 -3.08 14.20 -8.75
N GLN A 41 -2.24 14.96 -9.45
CA GLN A 41 -2.73 16.01 -10.34
C GLN A 41 -3.49 15.44 -11.53
N THR A 42 -4.59 16.09 -11.93
CA THR A 42 -5.28 15.72 -13.16
C THR A 42 -4.44 16.16 -14.36
N ALA A 43 -3.91 15.17 -15.07
CA ALA A 43 -3.15 15.38 -16.29
C ALA A 43 -3.75 14.52 -17.41
N ASN A 44 -3.85 15.07 -18.61
CA ASN A 44 -4.39 14.33 -19.76
C ASN A 44 -3.53 13.12 -20.14
N GLU A 45 -2.24 13.18 -19.83
CA GLU A 45 -1.25 12.15 -20.14
C GLU A 45 -1.26 10.98 -19.14
N ARG A 46 -2.04 11.04 -18.07
CA ARG A 46 -2.15 9.89 -17.15
C ARG A 46 -2.81 8.70 -17.84
N ASN A 47 -2.27 7.50 -17.61
CA ASN A 47 -2.87 6.23 -18.04
C ASN A 47 -3.68 5.53 -16.94
N TYR A 48 -4.05 6.25 -15.86
CA TYR A 48 -4.85 5.76 -14.75
C TYR A 48 -5.87 6.80 -14.29
N ASP A 49 -7.00 6.34 -13.78
CA ASP A 49 -7.98 7.15 -13.07
C ASP A 49 -7.62 7.28 -11.60
N ILE A 50 -8.12 8.31 -10.92
CA ILE A 50 -7.97 8.51 -9.48
C ILE A 50 -9.34 8.56 -8.83
N ILE A 51 -9.59 7.65 -7.91
CA ILE A 51 -10.70 7.73 -6.97
C ILE A 51 -10.13 8.20 -5.63
N ALA A 52 -10.41 9.46 -5.27
CA ALA A 52 -10.14 9.96 -3.94
C ALA A 52 -11.27 9.59 -2.99
N VAL A 53 -10.92 9.11 -1.79
CA VAL A 53 -11.89 8.85 -0.74
C VAL A 53 -11.58 9.76 0.44
N GLN A 54 -12.37 10.81 0.57
CA GLN A 54 -12.28 11.73 1.70
C GLN A 54 -12.71 11.01 2.98
N TYR A 55 -11.82 11.00 3.97
CA TYR A 55 -12.13 10.64 5.34
C TYR A 55 -11.85 11.86 6.25
N GLY A 56 -12.67 12.08 7.25
CA GLY A 56 -12.54 13.25 8.10
C GLY A 56 -12.89 14.58 7.40
N ASN A 57 -12.31 15.69 7.89
CA ASN A 57 -12.73 17.05 7.54
C ASN A 57 -11.95 17.72 6.39
N TYR A 58 -10.89 17.09 5.89
CA TYR A 58 -10.10 17.66 4.78
C TYR A 58 -10.85 17.50 3.46
N GLU A 59 -11.02 18.59 2.71
CA GLU A 59 -11.59 18.56 1.36
C GLU A 59 -10.48 18.54 0.31
N PRO A 60 -10.35 17.44 -0.48
CA PRO A 60 -9.35 17.38 -1.52
C PRO A 60 -9.55 18.42 -2.62
N GLU A 61 -8.45 18.93 -3.17
CA GLU A 61 -8.47 19.88 -4.29
C GLU A 61 -9.09 19.22 -5.53
N LYS A 62 -10.02 19.90 -6.21
CA LYS A 62 -10.82 19.37 -7.34
C LYS A 62 -9.99 18.85 -8.53
N ASN A 63 -8.75 19.31 -8.66
CA ASN A 63 -7.82 18.89 -9.71
C ASN A 63 -6.94 17.71 -9.30
N THR A 64 -7.24 17.02 -8.18
CA THR A 64 -6.43 15.91 -7.67
C THR A 64 -7.11 14.54 -7.72
N TYR A 65 -8.26 14.47 -8.37
CA TYR A 65 -9.03 13.22 -8.55
C TYR A 65 -9.96 13.29 -9.75
N ASP A 66 -10.37 12.15 -10.28
CA ASP A 66 -11.43 12.03 -11.29
C ASP A 66 -12.79 11.80 -10.63
N GLN A 67 -12.83 11.03 -9.52
CA GLN A 67 -14.02 10.79 -8.71
C GLN A 67 -13.74 10.99 -7.23
N LEU A 68 -14.71 11.50 -6.48
CA LEU A 68 -14.61 11.72 -5.04
C LEU A 68 -15.75 11.00 -4.31
N TYR A 69 -15.38 10.20 -3.32
CA TYR A 69 -16.31 9.59 -2.36
C TYR A 69 -16.04 10.11 -0.95
N LYS A 70 -17.06 10.14 -0.10
CA LYS A 70 -16.94 10.48 1.34
C LYS A 70 -17.26 9.21 2.14
N ILE A 71 -16.23 8.61 2.74
CA ILE A 71 -16.37 7.36 3.50
C ILE A 71 -15.47 7.44 4.73
N GLU A 72 -16.10 7.46 5.91
CA GLU A 72 -15.36 7.43 7.17
C GLU A 72 -14.73 6.07 7.44
N GLY A 73 -13.51 6.09 8.00
CA GLY A 73 -12.79 4.90 8.44
C GLY A 73 -11.32 4.90 8.04
N PHE A 74 -10.66 3.76 8.29
CA PHE A 74 -9.30 3.49 7.83
C PHE A 74 -9.30 2.94 6.40
N LYS A 75 -8.14 2.87 5.78
CA LYS A 75 -7.90 2.48 4.38
C LYS A 75 -8.67 1.22 3.95
N TRP A 76 -8.56 0.13 4.71
CA TRP A 76 -9.17 -1.15 4.33
C TRP A 76 -10.69 -1.19 4.52
N PRO A 77 -11.26 -0.71 5.63
CA PRO A 77 -12.70 -0.46 5.74
C PRO A 77 -13.27 0.46 4.66
N ILE A 78 -12.53 1.52 4.29
CA ILE A 78 -12.89 2.41 3.18
C ILE A 78 -12.97 1.61 1.87
N LEU A 79 -11.93 0.83 1.55
CA LEU A 79 -11.89 0.02 0.35
C LEU A 79 -13.03 -1.01 0.31
N LYS A 80 -13.32 -1.65 1.46
CA LYS A 80 -14.46 -2.58 1.60
C LYS A 80 -15.81 -1.92 1.26
N LYS A 81 -16.04 -0.72 1.77
CA LYS A 81 -17.27 0.04 1.48
C LYS A 81 -17.30 0.52 0.03
N LEU A 82 -16.19 1.03 -0.49
CA LEU A 82 -16.08 1.50 -1.87
C LEU A 82 -16.38 0.38 -2.87
N ASN A 83 -15.85 -0.83 -2.64
CA ASN A 83 -16.10 -2.01 -3.48
C ASN A 83 -17.56 -2.47 -3.50
N GLN A 84 -18.38 -2.03 -2.53
CA GLN A 84 -19.83 -2.25 -2.56
C GLN A 84 -20.59 -1.21 -3.39
N MET A 85 -19.94 -0.08 -3.69
CA MET A 85 -20.54 1.06 -4.38
C MET A 85 -20.18 1.11 -5.86
N ILE A 86 -19.02 0.58 -6.22
CA ILE A 86 -18.48 0.59 -7.59
C ILE A 86 -17.90 -0.78 -7.96
N ASP A 87 -17.90 -1.09 -9.24
CA ASP A 87 -17.28 -2.30 -9.77
C ASP A 87 -15.80 -2.06 -10.05
N LEU A 88 -14.94 -2.49 -9.14
CA LEU A 88 -13.48 -2.36 -9.30
C LEU A 88 -12.91 -3.28 -10.40
N THR A 89 -13.69 -4.20 -10.96
CA THR A 89 -13.24 -5.10 -12.02
C THR A 89 -13.23 -4.43 -13.41
N GLU A 90 -13.68 -3.19 -13.51
CA GLU A 90 -13.62 -2.42 -14.76
C GLU A 90 -12.18 -2.03 -15.14
N TRP A 91 -11.23 -1.97 -14.16
CA TRP A 91 -9.82 -1.64 -14.40
C TRP A 91 -8.93 -2.88 -14.45
N GLU A 92 -7.84 -2.79 -15.22
CA GLU A 92 -6.85 -3.87 -15.38
C GLU A 92 -5.93 -3.98 -14.17
N TYR A 93 -5.41 -2.82 -13.68
CA TYR A 93 -4.61 -2.71 -12.47
C TYR A 93 -5.19 -1.67 -11.52
N ILE A 94 -5.17 -1.98 -10.25
CA ILE A 94 -5.67 -1.10 -9.19
C ILE A 94 -4.59 -0.91 -8.12
N GLY A 95 -4.16 0.34 -7.94
CA GLY A 95 -3.27 0.76 -6.86
C GLY A 95 -4.07 1.27 -5.65
N ILE A 96 -3.61 0.96 -4.46
CA ILE A 96 -4.21 1.41 -3.19
C ILE A 96 -3.13 2.18 -2.43
N TYR A 97 -3.12 3.49 -2.60
CA TYR A 97 -2.01 4.37 -2.17
C TYR A 97 -2.37 5.20 -0.95
N ASP A 98 -1.42 5.40 -0.04
CA ASP A 98 -1.52 6.44 0.97
C ASP A 98 -1.35 7.83 0.35
N ASP A 99 -1.93 8.85 0.95
CA ASP A 99 -1.99 10.20 0.38
C ASP A 99 -0.69 11.02 0.55
N ASP A 100 0.27 10.48 1.25
CA ASP A 100 1.58 11.09 1.51
C ASP A 100 2.73 10.53 0.67
N VAL A 101 2.45 9.58 -0.20
CA VAL A 101 3.44 9.05 -1.16
C VAL A 101 3.72 10.08 -2.25
N ILE A 102 5.00 10.38 -2.51
CA ILE A 102 5.43 11.40 -3.47
C ILE A 102 6.13 10.75 -4.66
N LEU A 103 5.60 10.96 -5.83
CA LEU A 103 6.18 10.63 -7.14
C LEU A 103 5.48 11.47 -8.22
N ASP A 104 6.05 11.52 -9.41
CA ASP A 104 5.41 12.17 -10.55
C ASP A 104 4.48 11.21 -11.33
N TYR A 105 3.53 11.77 -12.09
CA TYR A 105 2.56 10.98 -12.84
C TYR A 105 3.20 10.13 -13.95
N LYS A 106 4.35 10.54 -14.51
CA LYS A 106 5.07 9.78 -15.54
C LYS A 106 5.68 8.51 -14.94
N THR A 107 6.20 8.61 -13.71
CA THR A 107 6.68 7.46 -12.94
C THR A 107 5.53 6.49 -12.68
N MET A 108 4.35 6.98 -12.31
CA MET A 108 3.16 6.16 -12.12
C MET A 108 2.73 5.48 -13.43
N ASN A 109 2.67 6.21 -14.56
CA ASN A 109 2.36 5.65 -15.87
C ASN A 109 3.30 4.49 -16.24
N ARG A 110 4.61 4.72 -16.08
CA ARG A 110 5.64 3.71 -16.39
C ARG A 110 5.50 2.46 -15.53
N SER A 111 5.02 2.59 -14.30
CA SER A 111 4.80 1.44 -13.43
C SER A 111 3.71 0.51 -13.97
N PHE A 112 2.60 1.07 -14.41
CA PHE A 112 1.49 0.32 -15.02
C PHE A 112 1.87 -0.29 -16.37
N GLU A 113 2.55 0.47 -17.24
CA GLU A 113 3.04 -0.02 -18.52
C GLU A 113 3.99 -1.22 -18.35
N PHE A 114 4.93 -1.11 -17.42
CA PHE A 114 5.86 -2.20 -17.12
C PHE A 114 5.14 -3.42 -16.53
N ALA A 115 4.19 -3.19 -15.62
CA ALA A 115 3.41 -4.28 -15.03
C ALA A 115 2.60 -5.04 -16.09
N LYS A 116 2.03 -4.34 -17.06
CA LYS A 116 1.32 -4.92 -18.19
C LYS A 116 2.26 -5.71 -19.10
N ASP A 117 3.42 -5.14 -19.47
CA ASP A 117 4.44 -5.82 -20.30
C ASP A 117 4.94 -7.11 -19.63
N LYS A 118 5.16 -7.12 -18.32
CA LYS A 118 5.66 -8.25 -17.56
C LYS A 118 4.55 -9.16 -16.99
N ASN A 119 3.28 -8.83 -17.23
CA ASN A 119 2.12 -9.55 -16.68
C ASN A 119 2.22 -9.75 -15.15
N LEU A 120 2.64 -8.69 -14.44
CA LEU A 120 2.80 -8.73 -13.00
C LEU A 120 1.43 -8.91 -12.34
N LYS A 121 1.38 -9.69 -11.27
CA LYS A 121 0.12 -10.00 -10.56
C LYS A 121 -0.14 -9.02 -9.42
N ALA A 122 0.93 -8.63 -8.74
CA ALA A 122 0.97 -7.57 -7.74
C ALA A 122 2.36 -6.94 -7.73
N PHE A 123 2.45 -5.65 -7.42
CA PHE A 123 3.71 -4.94 -7.34
C PHE A 123 3.64 -3.69 -6.47
N GLN A 124 4.81 -3.15 -6.13
CA GLN A 124 4.96 -1.78 -5.65
C GLN A 124 6.17 -1.11 -6.32
N ILE A 125 6.19 0.21 -6.32
CA ILE A 125 7.35 1.01 -6.71
C ILE A 125 8.34 1.00 -5.54
N SER A 126 9.64 0.91 -5.82
CA SER A 126 10.67 0.92 -4.77
C SER A 126 10.78 2.28 -4.08
N LEU A 127 11.15 2.26 -2.81
CA LEU A 127 11.34 3.47 -2.00
C LEU A 127 12.69 4.11 -2.26
N ALA A 128 12.69 5.41 -2.49
CA ALA A 128 13.88 6.23 -2.64
C ALA A 128 14.68 6.32 -1.33
N ILE A 129 15.97 6.62 -1.44
CA ILE A 129 16.84 6.89 -0.27
C ILE A 129 16.26 8.06 0.53
N GLY A 130 16.20 7.91 1.85
CA GLY A 130 15.62 8.90 2.76
C GLY A 130 14.12 8.72 3.00
N SER A 131 13.45 7.81 2.28
CA SER A 131 12.09 7.40 2.62
C SER A 131 12.03 6.71 3.97
N GLU A 132 10.95 6.94 4.70
CA GLU A 132 10.61 6.09 5.83
C GLU A 132 10.21 4.71 5.29
N SER A 133 10.93 3.69 5.72
CA SER A 133 10.62 2.29 5.44
C SER A 133 11.24 1.42 6.51
N GLN A 134 10.43 0.53 7.04
CA GLN A 134 10.88 -0.50 7.98
C GLN A 134 11.41 -1.75 7.25
N TRP A 135 11.10 -1.89 5.95
CA TRP A 135 11.33 -3.11 5.18
C TRP A 135 12.43 -2.94 4.13
N PRO A 136 13.62 -3.52 4.33
CA PRO A 136 14.72 -3.42 3.36
C PRO A 136 14.35 -3.91 1.95
N VAL A 137 13.46 -4.89 1.84
CA VAL A 137 13.01 -5.46 0.55
C VAL A 137 12.31 -4.45 -0.35
N THR A 138 11.70 -3.40 0.22
CA THR A 138 11.00 -2.36 -0.54
C THR A 138 11.91 -1.22 -1.01
N ARG A 139 13.16 -1.18 -0.52
CA ARG A 139 14.13 -0.13 -0.89
C ARG A 139 14.66 -0.33 -2.30
N ASN A 140 15.00 0.78 -2.95
CA ASN A 140 15.56 0.74 -4.29
C ASN A 140 16.89 -0.01 -4.38
N ILE A 141 17.01 -0.92 -5.35
CA ILE A 141 18.23 -1.63 -5.70
C ILE A 141 18.76 -1.04 -7.01
N LYS A 142 19.94 -0.41 -6.96
CA LYS A 142 20.57 0.21 -8.13
C LYS A 142 20.86 -0.84 -9.23
N ASN A 143 20.77 -0.42 -10.48
CA ASN A 143 21.05 -1.24 -11.67
C ASN A 143 20.18 -2.51 -11.79
N THR A 144 19.02 -2.51 -11.16
CA THR A 144 18.02 -3.58 -11.22
C THR A 144 16.71 -3.01 -11.71
N ASN A 145 16.04 -3.69 -12.62
CA ASN A 145 14.74 -3.23 -13.11
C ASN A 145 13.62 -3.57 -12.09
N TYR A 146 13.58 -4.80 -11.65
CA TYR A 146 12.64 -5.27 -10.63
C TYR A 146 13.15 -6.56 -9.98
N THR A 147 12.60 -6.89 -8.81
CA THR A 147 12.81 -8.17 -8.13
C THR A 147 11.48 -8.78 -7.76
N HIS A 148 11.36 -10.09 -7.88
CA HIS A 148 10.29 -10.83 -7.23
C HIS A 148 10.57 -10.95 -5.73
N THR A 149 9.51 -10.93 -4.94
CA THR A 149 9.57 -10.99 -3.48
C THR A 149 8.35 -11.71 -2.94
N ASN A 150 8.35 -12.03 -1.67
CA ASN A 150 7.17 -12.52 -0.95
C ASN A 150 6.43 -11.41 -0.17
N PHE A 151 6.84 -10.15 -0.34
CA PHE A 151 6.35 -9.03 0.45
C PHE A 151 6.24 -7.75 -0.40
N ILE A 152 5.09 -7.10 -0.36
CA ILE A 152 4.90 -5.70 -0.77
C ILE A 152 4.14 -4.98 0.33
N GLU A 153 4.56 -3.74 0.62
CA GLU A 153 4.03 -2.97 1.74
C GLU A 153 2.62 -2.46 1.45
N ILE A 154 1.74 -2.57 2.43
CA ILE A 154 0.33 -2.13 2.32
C ILE A 154 0.16 -0.62 2.10
N MET A 155 1.22 0.16 2.20
CA MET A 155 1.23 1.60 1.96
C MET A 155 0.82 1.95 0.52
N CYS A 156 1.32 1.20 -0.48
CA CYS A 156 1.11 1.49 -1.90
C CYS A 156 1.09 0.25 -2.80
N PRO A 157 0.37 -0.82 -2.43
CA PRO A 157 0.31 -2.02 -3.25
C PRO A 157 -0.52 -1.77 -4.52
N VAL A 158 -0.10 -2.41 -5.60
CA VAL A 158 -0.86 -2.48 -6.85
C VAL A 158 -1.17 -3.93 -7.15
N PHE A 159 -2.41 -4.21 -7.53
CA PHE A 159 -2.89 -5.53 -7.89
C PHE A 159 -3.48 -5.52 -9.30
N ASN A 160 -3.30 -6.59 -10.04
CA ASN A 160 -4.18 -6.80 -11.18
C ASN A 160 -5.60 -7.15 -10.68
N ARG A 161 -6.61 -6.98 -11.54
CA ARG A 161 -8.02 -7.22 -11.26
C ARG A 161 -8.27 -8.50 -10.46
N THR A 162 -7.79 -9.63 -10.97
CA THR A 162 -8.04 -10.96 -10.37
C THR A 162 -7.47 -11.08 -8.94
N ASN A 163 -6.32 -10.49 -8.68
CA ASN A 163 -5.71 -10.56 -7.36
C ASN A 163 -6.30 -9.52 -6.40
N LEU A 164 -6.79 -8.38 -6.90
CA LEU A 164 -7.59 -7.47 -6.08
C LEU A 164 -8.88 -8.17 -5.57
N GLU A 165 -9.60 -8.89 -6.42
CA GLU A 165 -10.80 -9.64 -6.00
C GLU A 165 -10.49 -10.63 -4.88
N LYS A 166 -9.34 -11.33 -4.95
CA LYS A 166 -8.91 -12.25 -3.89
C LYS A 166 -8.58 -11.49 -2.60
N ILE A 167 -7.85 -10.36 -2.67
CA ILE A 167 -7.56 -9.52 -1.49
C ILE A 167 -8.85 -8.98 -0.87
N MET A 168 -9.83 -8.57 -1.67
CA MET A 168 -11.13 -8.15 -1.17
C MET A 168 -11.88 -9.27 -0.43
N LYS A 169 -11.75 -10.53 -0.88
CA LYS A 169 -12.28 -11.69 -0.14
C LYS A 169 -11.57 -11.87 1.21
N LEU A 170 -10.24 -11.76 1.25
CA LEU A 170 -9.47 -11.81 2.50
C LEU A 170 -9.96 -10.73 3.48
N ILE A 171 -9.97 -9.46 3.05
CA ILE A 171 -10.38 -8.31 3.87
C ILE A 171 -11.81 -8.46 4.40
N ASN A 172 -12.71 -8.99 3.58
CA ASN A 172 -14.11 -9.20 3.98
C ASN A 172 -14.26 -10.35 4.98
N SER A 173 -13.45 -11.41 4.87
CA SER A 173 -13.55 -12.62 5.70
C SER A 173 -12.97 -12.42 7.11
N TYR A 174 -11.98 -11.55 7.26
CA TYR A 174 -11.22 -11.38 8.52
C TYR A 174 -11.37 -10.00 9.16
N ASP A 175 -12.38 -9.24 8.77
CA ASP A 175 -12.69 -7.91 9.31
C ASP A 175 -11.47 -6.98 9.49
N VAL A 176 -10.60 -6.99 8.48
CA VAL A 176 -9.36 -6.22 8.46
C VAL A 176 -9.65 -4.74 8.64
N TYR A 177 -9.05 -4.12 9.64
CA TYR A 177 -9.26 -2.73 10.04
C TYR A 177 -8.05 -1.84 9.71
N THR A 178 -6.90 -2.12 10.32
CA THR A 178 -5.66 -1.38 10.07
C THR A 178 -4.92 -1.89 8.84
N GLY A 179 -5.04 -3.17 8.55
CA GLY A 179 -4.35 -3.88 7.47
C GLY A 179 -3.00 -4.46 7.89
N TRP A 180 -2.60 -4.30 9.15
CA TRP A 180 -1.37 -4.91 9.63
C TRP A 180 -1.44 -6.44 9.49
N GLY A 181 -0.42 -7.02 8.91
CA GLY A 181 -0.35 -8.44 8.62
C GLY A 181 -0.78 -8.83 7.19
N VAL A 182 -1.54 -7.98 6.48
CA VAL A 182 -1.95 -8.27 5.09
C VAL A 182 -0.73 -8.42 4.18
N ASP A 183 0.27 -7.55 4.32
CA ASP A 183 1.54 -7.58 3.59
C ASP A 183 2.34 -8.88 3.80
N TYR A 184 2.26 -9.48 4.97
CA TYR A 184 2.90 -10.76 5.26
C TYR A 184 2.20 -11.96 4.62
N VAL A 185 0.86 -11.95 4.59
CA VAL A 185 0.09 -13.09 4.08
C VAL A 185 -0.20 -13.01 2.59
N LEU A 186 0.01 -11.85 1.99
CA LEU A 186 -0.42 -11.52 0.63
C LEU A 186 0.11 -12.51 -0.41
N SER A 187 1.42 -12.77 -0.42
CA SER A 187 2.07 -13.63 -1.40
C SER A 187 1.53 -15.05 -1.33
N GLU A 188 1.46 -15.63 -0.14
CA GLU A 188 0.97 -17.01 0.05
C GLU A 188 -0.54 -17.11 -0.20
N TYR A 189 -1.33 -16.13 0.27
CA TYR A 189 -2.78 -16.13 0.06
C TYR A 189 -3.16 -16.03 -1.43
N LEU A 190 -2.44 -15.22 -2.19
CA LEU A 190 -2.69 -15.04 -3.61
C LEU A 190 -2.04 -16.15 -4.46
N ASP A 191 -1.11 -16.92 -3.90
CA ASP A 191 -0.25 -17.87 -4.61
C ASP A 191 0.50 -17.18 -5.77
N ILE A 192 1.23 -16.11 -5.44
CA ILE A 192 2.00 -15.29 -6.38
C ILE A 192 3.33 -14.85 -5.76
N GLU A 193 4.25 -14.45 -6.62
CA GLU A 193 5.43 -13.67 -6.27
C GLU A 193 5.22 -12.21 -6.69
N PRO A 194 4.88 -11.30 -5.75
CA PRO A 194 4.80 -9.88 -6.03
C PRO A 194 6.15 -9.31 -6.50
N ALA A 195 6.14 -8.14 -7.10
CA ALA A 195 7.35 -7.49 -7.58
C ALA A 195 7.60 -6.14 -6.90
N VAL A 196 8.87 -5.79 -6.70
CA VAL A 196 9.31 -4.42 -6.38
C VAL A 196 10.01 -3.86 -7.62
N LEU A 197 9.51 -2.70 -8.13
CA LEU A 197 10.03 -2.05 -9.32
C LEU A 197 11.17 -1.10 -8.93
N HIS A 198 12.40 -1.37 -9.37
CA HIS A 198 13.60 -0.62 -8.99
C HIS A 198 14.05 0.40 -10.03
N PHE A 199 13.60 0.30 -11.29
CA PHE A 199 13.93 1.27 -12.34
C PHE A 199 13.22 2.63 -12.19
N ILE A 200 12.28 2.71 -11.26
CA ILE A 200 11.55 3.89 -10.82
C ILE A 200 11.50 3.92 -9.30
N GLN A 201 11.27 5.11 -8.73
CA GLN A 201 11.26 5.30 -7.28
C GLN A 201 10.10 6.19 -6.87
N MET A 202 9.63 6.00 -5.64
CA MET A 202 8.73 6.90 -4.95
C MET A 202 9.34 7.29 -3.60
N TYR A 203 8.91 8.40 -3.05
CA TYR A 203 9.35 8.86 -1.74
C TYR A 203 8.19 8.79 -0.74
N HIS A 204 8.45 8.23 0.42
CA HIS A 204 7.53 8.25 1.55
C HIS A 204 8.15 9.04 2.70
N PRO A 205 7.56 10.20 3.09
CA PRO A 205 8.13 11.07 4.10
C PRO A 205 8.02 10.46 5.50
N SER A 206 9.04 10.70 6.33
CA SER A 206 8.95 10.43 7.76
C SER A 206 7.96 11.41 8.40
N ARG A 207 6.98 10.88 9.09
CA ARG A 207 6.03 11.65 9.89
C ARG A 207 6.33 11.48 11.38
N PRO A 208 6.60 12.54 12.14
CA PRO A 208 6.73 12.45 13.60
C PRO A 208 5.46 11.91 14.28
N GLU A 209 4.31 12.07 13.61
CA GLU A 209 2.98 11.74 14.11
C GLU A 209 2.45 10.40 13.58
N THR A 210 3.23 9.66 12.80
CA THR A 210 2.80 8.37 12.24
C THR A 210 2.40 7.40 13.35
N GLY A 211 1.20 6.84 13.21
CA GLY A 211 0.63 5.91 14.16
C GLY A 211 -0.01 6.54 15.39
N SER A 212 -0.21 7.87 15.42
CA SER A 212 -1.05 8.53 16.42
C SER A 212 -2.56 8.38 16.14
N GLU A 213 -2.92 8.05 14.90
CA GLU A 213 -4.32 7.99 14.45
C GLU A 213 -5.02 6.66 14.80
N TYR A 214 -4.28 5.64 15.21
CA TYR A 214 -4.84 4.36 15.61
C TYR A 214 -4.10 3.71 16.77
N ASP A 215 -4.82 2.85 17.50
CA ASP A 215 -4.28 2.09 18.62
C ASP A 215 -3.34 0.98 18.08
N LYS A 216 -2.03 1.17 18.30
CA LYS A 216 -1.00 0.21 17.87
C LYS A 216 -1.20 -1.17 18.48
N TYR A 217 -1.70 -1.25 19.72
CA TYR A 217 -1.97 -2.52 20.35
C TYR A 217 -3.06 -3.29 19.61
N LYS A 218 -4.14 -2.62 19.22
CA LYS A 218 -5.19 -3.22 18.41
C LYS A 218 -4.69 -3.65 17.03
N ALA A 219 -3.79 -2.87 16.42
CA ALA A 219 -3.18 -3.24 15.16
C ALA A 219 -2.30 -4.51 15.27
N PHE A 220 -1.54 -4.66 16.37
CA PHE A 220 -0.80 -5.90 16.64
C PHE A 220 -1.72 -7.08 16.88
N VAL A 221 -2.82 -6.91 17.65
CA VAL A 221 -3.80 -7.98 17.87
C VAL A 221 -4.45 -8.42 16.56
N GLU A 222 -4.81 -7.46 15.68
CA GLU A 222 -5.34 -7.75 14.35
C GLU A 222 -4.33 -8.54 13.50
N MET A 223 -3.08 -8.11 13.49
CA MET A 223 -2.01 -8.80 12.78
C MET A 223 -1.83 -10.22 13.30
N ASP A 224 -1.73 -10.41 14.61
CA ASP A 224 -1.59 -11.73 15.24
C ASP A 224 -2.78 -12.64 14.88
N ASP A 225 -4.01 -12.14 14.99
CA ASP A 225 -5.21 -12.89 14.64
C ASP A 225 -5.22 -13.31 13.17
N LEU A 226 -4.88 -12.40 12.26
CA LEU A 226 -4.77 -12.68 10.83
C LEU A 226 -3.71 -13.75 10.55
N LEU A 227 -2.50 -13.60 11.12
CA LEU A 227 -1.40 -14.53 10.91
C LEU A 227 -1.69 -15.91 11.51
N PHE A 228 -2.24 -15.97 12.73
CA PHE A 228 -2.53 -17.25 13.41
C PHE A 228 -3.68 -18.01 12.77
N ASN A 229 -4.74 -17.33 12.39
CA ASN A 229 -5.95 -17.98 11.92
C ASN A 229 -5.92 -18.24 10.42
N VAL A 230 -5.29 -17.34 9.63
CA VAL A 230 -5.21 -17.49 8.17
C VAL A 230 -4.00 -18.32 7.75
N TYR A 231 -2.85 -18.11 8.41
CA TYR A 231 -1.58 -18.71 8.01
C TYR A 231 -0.78 -19.29 9.18
N PRO A 232 -1.32 -20.33 9.85
CA PRO A 232 -0.62 -20.95 10.97
C PRO A 232 0.75 -21.54 10.60
N LYS A 233 1.01 -21.76 9.30
CA LYS A 233 2.32 -22.23 8.81
C LYS A 233 3.36 -21.10 8.88
N ILE A 234 3.04 -19.91 8.40
CA ILE A 234 3.91 -18.71 8.50
C ILE A 234 4.23 -18.42 9.97
N MET A 235 3.22 -18.49 10.84
CA MET A 235 3.43 -18.27 12.27
C MET A 235 4.35 -19.32 12.90
N LYS A 236 4.24 -20.57 12.52
CA LYS A 236 5.17 -21.60 13.01
C LYS A 236 6.61 -21.32 12.63
N GLU A 237 6.85 -20.81 11.43
CA GLU A 237 8.18 -20.44 10.96
C GLU A 237 8.70 -19.20 11.70
N MET A 238 7.89 -18.12 11.81
CA MET A 238 8.23 -16.92 12.59
C MET A 238 8.46 -17.25 14.08
N TYR A 239 7.59 -18.07 14.69
CA TYR A 239 7.77 -18.51 16.08
C TYR A 239 9.03 -19.34 16.27
N ARG A 240 9.43 -20.12 15.28
CA ARG A 240 10.65 -20.90 15.33
C ARG A 240 11.88 -19.98 15.34
N GLU A 241 11.89 -18.93 14.52
CA GLU A 241 12.97 -17.92 14.52
C GLU A 241 12.98 -17.09 15.81
N VAL A 242 11.85 -16.60 16.24
CA VAL A 242 11.72 -15.82 17.49
C VAL A 242 12.09 -16.67 18.70
N LYS A 243 11.68 -17.93 18.76
CA LYS A 243 12.03 -18.85 19.85
C LYS A 243 13.52 -19.15 19.88
N VAL A 244 14.17 -19.32 18.73
CA VAL A 244 15.62 -19.48 18.62
C VAL A 244 16.32 -18.21 19.11
N ASN A 245 15.92 -17.04 18.66
CA ASN A 245 16.50 -15.76 19.09
C ASN A 245 16.27 -15.49 20.58
N TYR A 246 15.10 -15.81 21.12
CA TYR A 246 14.80 -15.64 22.54
C TYR A 246 15.55 -16.63 23.43
N THR A 247 15.81 -17.83 22.95
CA THR A 247 16.63 -18.82 23.65
C THR A 247 18.10 -18.39 23.67
N ASN A 248 18.64 -17.92 22.54
CA ASN A 248 19.99 -17.36 22.47
C ASN A 248 20.15 -16.13 23.36
N PHE A 249 19.18 -15.21 23.36
CA PHE A 249 19.18 -14.04 24.25
C PHE A 249 19.16 -14.42 25.74
N LYS A 250 18.36 -15.42 26.12
CA LYS A 250 18.36 -15.93 27.51
C LYS A 250 19.69 -16.55 27.91
N ASP A 251 20.37 -17.22 27.01
CA ASP A 251 21.65 -17.85 27.27
C ASP A 251 22.76 -16.78 27.34
N GLU A 252 22.74 -15.76 26.47
CA GLU A 252 23.63 -14.60 26.56
C GLU A 252 23.45 -13.81 27.87
N VAL A 253 22.21 -13.57 28.29
CA VAL A 253 21.93 -12.88 29.58
C VAL A 253 22.38 -13.71 30.78
N LYS A 254 22.24 -15.04 30.73
CA LYS A 254 22.78 -15.91 31.76
C LYS A 254 24.30 -15.84 31.83
N GLN A 255 24.97 -15.84 30.69
CA GLN A 255 26.41 -15.76 30.60
C GLN A 255 26.93 -14.44 31.21
N ILE A 256 26.29 -13.31 30.90
CA ILE A 256 26.62 -11.99 31.47
C ILE A 256 26.44 -11.98 33.01
N ILE A 257 25.40 -12.62 33.53
CA ILE A 257 25.14 -12.69 35.00
C ILE A 257 26.17 -13.57 35.69
N PHE A 258 26.68 -14.62 35.06
CA PHE A 258 27.70 -15.51 35.61
C PHE A 258 29.11 -14.95 35.55
N GLU A 259 29.41 -14.04 34.61
CA GLU A 259 30.74 -13.40 34.50
C GLU A 259 30.88 -12.15 35.39
N THR A 260 29.80 -11.64 35.99
CA THR A 260 29.77 -10.45 36.87
C THR A 260 29.68 -10.79 38.37
N ASN A 261 29.68 -12.04 38.76
CA ASN A 261 29.76 -12.56 40.14
C ASN A 261 31.06 -13.38 40.33
#